data_c18e764e0cae3de6ee151a85b791b94a
#
_entry.id   c18e764e0cae3de6ee151a85b791b94a
#
_cell.length_a   1.000
_cell.length_b   1.000
_cell.length_c   1.000
_cell.angle_alpha   90.00
_cell.angle_beta   90.00
_cell.angle_gamma   90.00
#
_symmetry.space_group_name_H-M   'P 1'
#
loop_
_entity.id
_entity.type
_entity.pdbx_description
1 polymer ?
#
loop_
_entity_poly.entity_id
_entity_poly.type
_entity_poly.pdbx_seq_one_letter_code
_entity_poly.pdbx_strand_id
1 'polypeptide(L)'
;MNLKRKSNWNLGCSLTLVVVLAAIFFFNLWAQNLGKYTLQPGESANFTVNPRTHDVEYYSELILKKNDTNKLKLSGKKVWFEMNSDIFYGVEEQKLFRRNLSENDDEELPNNQKDIHLVKNGIVVSYQGEKVFYVTNNKSYTITITNVDDKPAHFEAQVVDR
;
A
#
# COMPACT_ATOMS: atom_id res chain seq x y z
N MET A 1 11.07 -0.18 -67.74
CA MET A 1 11.91 -0.32 -66.53
C MET A 1 11.04 -0.03 -65.32
N ASN A 2 10.48 -1.09 -64.72
CA ASN A 2 9.52 -0.97 -63.60
C ASN A 2 10.26 -1.07 -62.29
N LEU A 3 10.47 0.07 -61.64
CA LEU A 3 10.99 0.14 -60.28
C LEU A 3 9.88 -0.33 -59.31
N LYS A 4 10.02 -1.56 -58.80
CA LYS A 4 9.21 -2.07 -57.70
C LYS A 4 9.47 -1.20 -56.46
N ARG A 5 8.52 -0.34 -56.12
CA ARG A 5 8.44 0.36 -54.86
C ARG A 5 8.16 -0.67 -53.78
N LYS A 6 9.22 -1.24 -53.15
CA LYS A 6 9.07 -2.10 -51.96
C LYS A 6 8.45 -1.27 -50.85
N SER A 7 7.28 -1.68 -50.45
CA SER A 7 6.50 -1.05 -49.38
C SER A 7 7.29 -1.05 -48.07
N ASN A 8 7.60 0.13 -47.58
CA ASN A 8 8.18 0.36 -46.22
C ASN A 8 7.13 0.19 -45.12
N TRP A 9 5.99 -0.40 -45.44
CA TRP A 9 4.86 -0.56 -44.50
C TRP A 9 5.21 -1.47 -43.33
N ASN A 10 6.01 -2.52 -43.53
CA ASN A 10 6.41 -3.47 -42.50
C ASN A 10 7.35 -2.81 -41.46
N LEU A 11 8.15 -1.83 -41.84
CA LEU A 11 9.01 -1.07 -40.92
C LEU A 11 8.18 -0.13 -40.01
N GLY A 12 7.14 0.49 -40.57
CA GLY A 12 6.25 1.36 -39.81
C GLY A 12 5.47 0.61 -38.73
N CYS A 13 4.87 -0.55 -39.08
CA CYS A 13 4.12 -1.38 -38.12
C CYS A 13 5.00 -1.93 -36.99
N SER A 14 6.25 -2.36 -37.28
CA SER A 14 7.14 -2.88 -36.25
C SER A 14 7.62 -1.77 -35.30
N LEU A 15 7.90 -0.57 -35.81
CA LEU A 15 8.29 0.57 -34.99
C LEU A 15 7.15 1.00 -34.06
N THR A 16 5.92 1.06 -34.56
CA THR A 16 4.73 1.40 -33.76
C THR A 16 4.49 0.38 -32.66
N LEU A 17 4.65 -0.92 -32.95
CA LEU A 17 4.49 -1.97 -31.95
C LEU A 17 5.52 -1.83 -30.83
N VAL A 18 6.78 -1.57 -31.16
CA VAL A 18 7.87 -1.37 -30.17
C VAL A 18 7.58 -0.15 -29.29
N VAL A 19 7.13 0.96 -29.87
CA VAL A 19 6.77 2.17 -29.10
C VAL A 19 5.61 1.90 -28.16
N VAL A 20 4.56 1.17 -28.62
CA VAL A 20 3.42 0.83 -27.76
C VAL A 20 3.84 -0.10 -26.62
N LEU A 21 4.65 -1.13 -26.89
CA LEU A 21 5.15 -2.04 -25.85
C LEU A 21 6.04 -1.31 -24.85
N ALA A 22 6.89 -0.40 -25.32
CA ALA A 22 7.72 0.43 -24.43
C ALA A 22 6.85 1.35 -23.58
N ALA A 23 5.81 1.99 -24.15
CA ALA A 23 4.89 2.84 -23.41
C ALA A 23 4.12 2.04 -22.33
N ILE A 24 3.64 0.84 -22.65
CA ILE A 24 2.99 -0.06 -21.69
C ILE A 24 3.97 -0.45 -20.58
N PHE A 25 5.20 -0.80 -20.93
CA PHE A 25 6.24 -1.17 -19.97
C PHE A 25 6.57 -0.01 -19.01
N PHE A 26 6.80 1.20 -19.54
CA PHE A 26 7.07 2.39 -18.73
C PHE A 26 5.85 2.80 -17.88
N PHE A 27 4.63 2.65 -18.42
CA PHE A 27 3.41 2.91 -17.66
C PHE A 27 3.24 1.94 -16.50
N ASN A 28 3.50 0.63 -16.72
CA ASN A 28 3.48 -0.36 -15.65
C ASN A 28 4.56 -0.08 -14.58
N LEU A 29 5.79 0.29 -14.98
CA LEU A 29 6.83 0.68 -14.04
C LEU A 29 6.43 1.93 -13.23
N TRP A 30 5.80 2.91 -13.88
CA TRP A 30 5.33 4.11 -13.20
C TRP A 30 4.14 3.81 -12.26
N ALA A 31 3.20 2.98 -12.68
CA ALA A 31 2.04 2.58 -11.87
C ALA A 31 2.43 1.73 -10.63
N GLN A 32 3.58 1.02 -10.69
CA GLN A 32 4.11 0.23 -9.58
C GLN A 32 5.07 1.03 -8.66
N ASN A 33 5.40 2.28 -9.00
CA ASN A 33 6.28 3.09 -8.19
C ASN A 33 5.54 3.61 -6.95
N LEU A 34 5.84 3.00 -5.80
CA LEU A 34 5.48 3.54 -4.51
C LEU A 34 6.12 4.93 -4.32
N GLY A 35 5.35 5.87 -3.78
CA GLY A 35 5.91 7.18 -3.40
C GLY A 35 7.00 7.00 -2.33
N LYS A 36 8.11 7.73 -2.48
CA LYS A 36 9.23 7.70 -1.51
C LYS A 36 9.11 8.86 -0.54
N TYR A 37 9.21 8.56 0.73
CA TYR A 37 9.05 9.52 1.82
C TYR A 37 10.25 9.50 2.75
N THR A 38 10.60 10.68 3.23
CA THR A 38 11.54 10.86 4.33
C THR A 38 10.88 11.78 5.34
N LEU A 39 10.64 11.28 6.55
CA LEU A 39 10.03 12.04 7.63
C LEU A 39 11.05 12.23 8.76
N GLN A 40 11.24 13.49 9.19
CA GLN A 40 11.96 13.78 10.41
C GLN A 40 11.17 13.31 11.63
N PRO A 41 11.80 13.18 12.81
CA PRO A 41 11.09 12.87 14.06
C PRO A 41 9.88 13.79 14.29
N GLY A 42 8.70 13.21 14.49
CA GLY A 42 7.45 13.92 14.68
C GLY A 42 6.76 14.40 13.39
N GLU A 43 7.39 14.33 12.22
CA GLU A 43 6.76 14.67 10.95
C GLU A 43 5.76 13.61 10.48
N SER A 44 4.81 14.04 9.65
CA SER A 44 3.74 13.19 9.14
C SER A 44 3.54 13.35 7.64
N ALA A 45 3.13 12.27 6.98
CA ALA A 45 2.63 12.26 5.62
C ALA A 45 1.16 11.78 5.61
N ASN A 46 0.35 12.36 4.73
CA ASN A 46 -1.06 12.06 4.60
C ASN A 46 -1.36 11.34 3.30
N PHE A 47 -2.16 10.28 3.39
CA PHE A 47 -2.61 9.46 2.28
C PHE A 47 -4.13 9.49 2.23
N THR A 48 -4.69 9.95 1.12
CA THR A 48 -6.14 10.01 0.95
C THR A 48 -6.65 8.69 0.43
N VAL A 49 -7.66 8.13 1.11
CA VAL A 49 -8.48 7.03 0.61
C VAL A 49 -9.70 7.64 -0.04
N ASN A 50 -9.93 7.33 -1.32
CA ASN A 50 -11.06 7.84 -2.07
C ASN A 50 -12.22 6.85 -2.06
N PRO A 51 -13.50 7.32 -2.01
CA PRO A 51 -14.65 6.44 -2.08
C PRO A 51 -14.78 5.84 -3.49
N ARG A 52 -15.15 4.55 -3.54
CA ARG A 52 -15.54 3.87 -4.78
C ARG A 52 -17.04 3.60 -4.73
N THR A 53 -17.75 3.98 -5.79
CA THR A 53 -19.22 3.96 -5.83
C THR A 53 -19.80 2.85 -6.71
N HIS A 54 -18.96 2.10 -7.44
CA HIS A 54 -19.43 1.19 -8.48
C HIS A 54 -18.99 -0.27 -8.35
N ASP A 55 -18.16 -0.60 -7.35
CA ASP A 55 -17.67 -1.95 -7.17
C ASP A 55 -18.32 -2.63 -5.96
N VAL A 56 -18.47 -3.95 -6.05
CA VAL A 56 -18.98 -4.80 -4.96
C VAL A 56 -18.02 -4.81 -3.76
N GLU A 57 -16.73 -4.51 -4.02
CA GLU A 57 -15.68 -4.51 -3.01
C GLU A 57 -15.25 -3.09 -2.66
N TYR A 58 -15.50 -2.69 -1.41
CA TYR A 58 -15.17 -1.37 -0.87
C TYR A 58 -13.84 -1.39 -0.12
N TYR A 59 -12.79 -1.91 -0.76
CA TYR A 59 -11.46 -1.89 -0.16
C TYR A 59 -10.39 -1.48 -1.17
N SER A 60 -9.39 -0.82 -0.64
CA SER A 60 -8.13 -0.51 -1.29
C SER A 60 -7.00 -1.12 -0.46
N GLU A 61 -5.78 -0.97 -0.89
CA GLU A 61 -4.62 -1.44 -0.17
C GLU A 61 -3.70 -0.27 0.17
N LEU A 62 -3.27 -0.17 1.42
CA LEU A 62 -2.10 0.61 1.79
C LEU A 62 -0.88 -0.31 1.71
N ILE A 63 -0.04 -0.09 0.72
CA ILE A 63 1.26 -0.75 0.61
C ILE A 63 2.27 0.13 1.34
N LEU A 64 3.00 -0.46 2.29
CA LEU A 64 4.02 0.23 3.08
C LEU A 64 5.31 -0.60 3.10
N LYS A 65 6.37 -0.06 2.49
CA LYS A 65 7.68 -0.69 2.43
C LYS A 65 8.71 0.13 3.19
N LYS A 66 9.40 -0.51 4.10
CA LYS A 66 10.41 0.09 4.96
C LYS A 66 11.76 -0.59 4.77
N ASN A 67 12.82 0.21 4.69
CA ASN A 67 14.19 -0.30 4.58
C ASN A 67 14.89 -0.43 5.94
N ASP A 68 14.26 0.08 6.99
CA ASP A 68 14.75 0.10 8.36
C ASP A 68 13.65 -0.30 9.36
N THR A 69 14.01 -0.39 10.64
CA THR A 69 13.10 -0.70 11.75
C THR A 69 12.60 0.54 12.50
N ASN A 70 12.81 1.75 11.95
CA ASN A 70 12.32 2.99 12.55
C ASN A 70 10.80 2.93 12.72
N LYS A 71 10.31 3.51 13.80
CA LYS A 71 8.90 3.39 14.19
C LYS A 71 8.03 4.40 13.44
N LEU A 72 7.05 3.88 12.71
CA LEU A 72 6.01 4.69 12.07
C LEU A 72 4.67 4.41 12.73
N LYS A 73 3.94 5.46 13.09
CA LYS A 73 2.55 5.35 13.56
C LYS A 73 1.60 5.55 12.40
N LEU A 74 0.70 4.61 12.20
CA LEU A 74 -0.40 4.68 11.23
C LEU A 74 -1.69 5.00 11.98
N SER A 75 -2.39 6.07 11.57
CA SER A 75 -3.66 6.52 12.17
C SER A 75 -4.68 6.84 11.08
N GLY A 76 -5.94 7.10 11.49
CA GLY A 76 -7.04 7.40 10.57
C GLY A 76 -7.99 6.23 10.29
N LYS A 77 -7.70 5.03 10.83
CA LYS A 77 -8.59 3.87 10.80
C LYS A 77 -8.88 3.36 12.22
N LYS A 78 -10.08 2.82 12.40
CA LYS A 78 -10.46 2.15 13.65
C LYS A 78 -9.93 0.72 13.73
N VAL A 79 -9.86 0.05 12.59
CA VAL A 79 -9.37 -1.33 12.46
C VAL A 79 -8.39 -1.39 11.31
N TRP A 80 -7.21 -1.95 11.55
CA TRP A 80 -6.22 -2.29 10.53
C TRP A 80 -6.23 -3.79 10.31
N PHE A 81 -6.21 -4.22 9.07
CA PHE A 81 -6.08 -5.63 8.70
C PHE A 81 -4.79 -5.81 7.91
N GLU A 82 -3.87 -6.64 8.43
CA GLU A 82 -2.64 -7.03 7.74
C GLU A 82 -2.91 -8.25 6.86
N MET A 83 -2.74 -8.09 5.54
CA MET A 83 -3.15 -9.04 4.53
C MET A 83 -2.46 -10.42 4.65
N ASN A 84 -1.16 -10.44 5.01
CA ASN A 84 -0.35 -11.67 4.98
C ASN A 84 -0.32 -12.43 6.31
N SER A 85 -0.91 -11.89 7.37
CA SER A 85 -0.87 -12.49 8.70
C SER A 85 -2.24 -12.83 9.26
N ASP A 86 -3.31 -12.46 8.57
CA ASP A 86 -4.71 -12.57 9.02
C ASP A 86 -4.97 -11.90 10.37
N ILE A 87 -4.16 -10.88 10.71
CA ILE A 87 -4.26 -10.15 11.99
C ILE A 87 -5.06 -8.87 11.82
N PHE A 88 -6.02 -8.67 12.72
CA PHE A 88 -6.81 -7.45 12.87
C PHE A 88 -6.34 -6.68 14.10
N TYR A 89 -6.07 -5.40 13.90
CA TYR A 89 -5.67 -4.47 14.94
C TYR A 89 -6.85 -3.54 15.24
N GLY A 90 -7.68 -3.86 16.22
CA GLY A 90 -8.81 -3.06 16.69
C GLY A 90 -8.35 -1.89 17.56
N VAL A 91 -8.21 -0.69 16.98
CA VAL A 91 -7.64 0.49 17.65
C VAL A 91 -8.54 1.01 18.77
N GLU A 92 -9.86 1.03 18.57
CA GLU A 92 -10.81 1.52 19.58
C GLU A 92 -10.89 0.57 20.78
N GLU A 93 -10.91 -0.73 20.52
CA GLU A 93 -11.01 -1.78 21.53
C GLU A 93 -9.67 -2.14 22.17
N GLN A 94 -8.56 -1.67 21.59
CA GLN A 94 -7.19 -2.00 21.97
C GLN A 94 -6.94 -3.51 22.00
N LYS A 95 -7.51 -4.23 21.01
CA LYS A 95 -7.46 -5.69 20.90
C LYS A 95 -6.88 -6.11 19.55
N LEU A 96 -6.08 -7.17 19.56
CA LEU A 96 -5.60 -7.86 18.39
C LEU A 96 -6.33 -9.18 18.23
N PHE A 97 -6.72 -9.49 17.01
CA PHE A 97 -7.35 -10.77 16.68
C PHE A 97 -6.68 -11.38 15.47
N ARG A 98 -6.47 -12.68 15.49
CA ARG A 98 -6.17 -13.47 14.31
C ARG A 98 -7.43 -14.15 13.84
N ARG A 99 -7.78 -13.98 12.56
CA ARG A 99 -8.90 -14.69 11.95
C ARG A 99 -8.52 -16.13 11.66
N ASN A 100 -9.27 -17.07 12.20
CA ASN A 100 -9.16 -18.47 11.83
C ASN A 100 -10.28 -18.81 10.82
N LEU A 101 -9.92 -18.84 9.54
CA LEU A 101 -10.87 -19.12 8.45
C LEU A 101 -11.46 -20.55 8.51
N SER A 102 -10.80 -21.47 9.24
CA SER A 102 -11.25 -22.88 9.35
C SER A 102 -12.22 -23.12 10.51
N GLU A 103 -12.19 -22.31 11.56
CA GLU A 103 -12.91 -22.57 12.82
C GLU A 103 -14.03 -21.56 13.10
N ASN A 104 -14.18 -20.51 12.28
CA ASN A 104 -15.14 -19.43 12.48
C ASN A 104 -15.00 -18.71 13.84
N ASP A 105 -13.84 -18.83 14.48
CA ASP A 105 -13.52 -18.23 15.77
C ASP A 105 -12.27 -17.36 15.66
N ASP A 106 -12.33 -16.13 16.17
CA ASP A 106 -11.21 -15.18 16.13
C ASP A 106 -10.38 -15.37 17.41
N GLU A 107 -9.11 -15.69 17.27
CA GLU A 107 -8.15 -15.81 18.38
C GLU A 107 -7.70 -14.42 18.85
N GLU A 108 -7.94 -14.06 20.12
CA GLU A 108 -7.40 -12.81 20.70
C GLU A 108 -5.88 -12.99 20.97
N LEU A 109 -5.09 -12.08 20.41
CA LEU A 109 -3.63 -12.08 20.55
C LEU A 109 -3.17 -11.02 21.57
N PRO A 110 -2.03 -11.25 22.25
CA PRO A 110 -1.45 -10.24 23.13
C PRO A 110 -0.90 -9.06 22.33
N ASN A 111 -1.08 -7.83 22.84
CA ASN A 111 -0.59 -6.59 22.21
C ASN A 111 0.93 -6.38 22.41
N ASN A 112 1.73 -7.42 22.26
CA ASN A 112 3.18 -7.39 22.39
C ASN A 112 3.89 -7.88 21.13
N GLN A 113 3.22 -7.83 19.98
CA GLN A 113 3.80 -8.22 18.70
C GLN A 113 5.02 -7.32 18.39
N LYS A 114 6.12 -7.95 18.01
CA LYS A 114 7.42 -7.28 17.84
C LYS A 114 7.39 -6.20 16.76
N ASP A 115 6.70 -6.49 15.65
CA ASP A 115 6.76 -5.70 14.44
C ASP A 115 5.63 -4.69 14.30
N ILE A 116 4.48 -4.98 14.90
CA ILE A 116 3.28 -4.12 14.88
C ILE A 116 2.58 -4.24 16.22
N HIS A 117 2.22 -3.10 16.83
CA HIS A 117 1.47 -3.09 18.07
C HIS A 117 0.46 -1.94 18.11
N LEU A 118 -0.61 -2.13 18.85
CA LEU A 118 -1.65 -1.12 19.08
C LEU A 118 -1.15 0.00 19.97
N VAL A 119 -1.53 1.21 19.59
CA VAL A 119 -1.36 2.42 20.41
C VAL A 119 -2.63 3.24 20.38
N LYS A 120 -2.73 4.25 21.23
CA LYS A 120 -3.86 5.17 21.19
C LYS A 120 -3.99 5.82 19.81
N ASN A 121 -5.16 5.65 19.18
CA ASN A 121 -5.52 6.20 17.87
C ASN A 121 -4.68 5.66 16.70
N GLY A 122 -4.23 4.41 16.75
CA GLY A 122 -3.52 3.81 15.62
C GLY A 122 -2.72 2.57 15.95
N ILE A 123 -1.85 2.20 15.03
CA ILE A 123 -0.85 1.14 15.21
C ILE A 123 0.54 1.73 15.01
N VAL A 124 1.53 1.19 15.69
CA VAL A 124 2.95 1.48 15.44
C VAL A 124 3.57 0.28 14.73
N VAL A 125 4.24 0.54 13.64
CA VAL A 125 4.93 -0.45 12.83
C VAL A 125 6.44 -0.23 12.87
N SER A 126 7.20 -1.32 13.14
CA SER A 126 8.66 -1.31 13.26
C SER A 126 9.35 -2.44 12.48
N TYR A 127 8.63 -3.09 11.58
CA TYR A 127 9.19 -4.13 10.71
C TYR A 127 10.13 -3.56 9.64
N GLN A 128 10.91 -4.43 9.02
CA GLN A 128 11.64 -4.17 7.79
C GLN A 128 11.03 -5.01 6.66
N GLY A 129 10.95 -4.46 5.45
CA GLY A 129 10.33 -5.10 4.29
C GLY A 129 9.02 -4.43 3.90
N GLU A 130 8.18 -5.16 3.18
CA GLU A 130 6.90 -4.69 2.68
C GLU A 130 5.74 -5.39 3.39
N LYS A 131 4.74 -4.61 3.77
CA LYS A 131 3.46 -5.10 4.27
C LYS A 131 2.31 -4.37 3.58
N VAL A 132 1.21 -5.09 3.43
CA VAL A 132 -0.01 -4.60 2.80
C VAL A 132 -1.14 -4.63 3.83
N PHE A 133 -1.81 -3.49 3.97
CA PHE A 133 -2.95 -3.34 4.86
C PHE A 133 -4.22 -3.06 4.04
N TYR A 134 -5.27 -3.80 4.29
CA TYR A 134 -6.58 -3.47 3.73
C TYR A 134 -7.11 -2.18 4.32
N VAL A 135 -7.60 -1.31 3.46
CA VAL A 135 -8.25 -0.06 3.81
C VAL A 135 -9.60 0.03 3.11
N THR A 136 -10.67 0.28 3.88
CA THR A 136 -12.00 0.46 3.32
C THR A 136 -12.07 1.75 2.53
N ASN A 137 -12.79 1.76 1.41
CA ASN A 137 -12.95 2.91 0.53
C ASN A 137 -14.42 3.32 0.28
N ASN A 138 -15.33 2.97 1.20
CA ASN A 138 -16.75 3.35 1.12
C ASN A 138 -17.03 4.83 1.41
N LYS A 139 -16.04 5.56 1.93
CA LYS A 139 -16.07 7.01 2.14
C LYS A 139 -14.65 7.56 2.10
N SER A 140 -14.53 8.86 1.78
CA SER A 140 -13.24 9.54 1.83
C SER A 140 -12.75 9.70 3.28
N TYR A 141 -11.46 9.41 3.50
CA TYR A 141 -10.76 9.70 4.76
C TYR A 141 -9.25 9.77 4.53
N THR A 142 -8.53 10.25 5.54
CA THR A 142 -7.08 10.39 5.49
C THR A 142 -6.41 9.39 6.43
N ILE A 143 -5.43 8.66 5.90
CA ILE A 143 -4.46 7.89 6.67
C ILE A 143 -3.26 8.81 6.91
N THR A 144 -2.87 8.95 8.17
CA THR A 144 -1.68 9.73 8.55
C THR A 144 -0.59 8.77 9.00
N ILE A 145 0.57 8.85 8.35
CA ILE A 145 1.79 8.11 8.75
C ILE A 145 2.73 9.12 9.43
N THR A 146 3.02 8.91 10.70
CA THR A 146 3.87 9.78 11.51
C THR A 146 5.14 9.06 11.91
N ASN A 147 6.29 9.69 11.75
CA ASN A 147 7.53 9.20 12.33
C ASN A 147 7.52 9.43 13.84
N VAL A 148 7.46 8.35 14.62
CA VAL A 148 7.47 8.37 16.10
C VAL A 148 8.80 7.88 16.69
N ASP A 149 9.81 7.75 15.84
CA ASP A 149 11.18 7.46 16.24
C ASP A 149 11.98 8.76 16.46
N ASP A 150 13.17 8.65 17.02
CA ASP A 150 14.12 9.76 17.26
C ASP A 150 15.05 10.03 16.06
N LYS A 151 14.94 9.24 14.98
CA LYS A 151 15.72 9.32 13.74
C LYS A 151 14.84 9.55 12.53
N PRO A 152 15.39 10.11 11.44
CA PRO A 152 14.67 10.19 10.17
C PRO A 152 14.22 8.80 9.70
N ALA A 153 12.97 8.67 9.30
CA ALA A 153 12.42 7.44 8.74
C ALA A 153 12.31 7.53 7.22
N HIS A 154 12.80 6.49 6.53
CA HIS A 154 12.74 6.37 5.08
C HIS A 154 11.84 5.21 4.71
N PHE A 155 10.79 5.48 3.93
CA PHE A 155 9.86 4.45 3.52
C PHE A 155 9.24 4.76 2.15
N GLU A 156 8.65 3.76 1.55
CA GLU A 156 7.84 3.88 0.36
C GLU A 156 6.40 3.51 0.72
N ALA A 157 5.42 4.30 0.26
CA ALA A 157 4.01 4.02 0.54
C ALA A 157 3.10 4.48 -0.59
N GLN A 158 1.98 3.77 -0.75
CA GLN A 158 0.93 4.10 -1.68
C GLN A 158 -0.40 3.52 -1.22
N VAL A 159 -1.50 4.27 -1.45
CA VAL A 159 -2.85 3.69 -1.43
C VAL A 159 -3.18 3.27 -2.86
N VAL A 160 -3.48 2.00 -3.05
CA VAL A 160 -3.86 1.41 -4.34
C VAL A 160 -5.33 1.06 -4.28
N ASP A 161 -6.12 1.71 -5.14
CA ASP A 161 -7.53 1.38 -5.34
C ASP A 161 -7.63 0.13 -6.23
N ARG A 162 -8.34 -0.90 -5.76
CA ARG A 162 -8.61 -2.13 -6.51
C ARG A 162 -10.05 -2.22 -6.94
#